data_e447851817f1cbf596380e22be51620e
#
_entry.id   e447851817f1cbf596380e22be51620e
#
_cell.length_a   1.000
_cell.length_b   1.000
_cell.length_c   1.000
_cell.angle_alpha   90.00
_cell.angle_beta   90.00
_cell.angle_gamma   90.00
#
_symmetry.space_group_name_H-M   'P 1'
#
loop_
_entity.id
_entity.type
_entity.pdbx_description
1 polymer ?
#
loop_
_entity_poly.entity_id
_entity_poly.type
_entity_poly.pdbx_seq_one_letter_code
_entity_poly.pdbx_strand_id
1 'polypeptide(L)'
;MTRVSDILTFLETIAPQDLAMDWDNSGFQLGDRNAPVTRVLVSLDPFEDTAREAAEWGAELILTHHPLFFDPIKSITEETAVGRTARLLIQKGISLWSGHTNLDVA
;
A
#
# COMPACT_ATOMS: atom_id res chain seq x y z
N MET A 1 11.34 0.79 18.06
CA MET A 1 10.73 1.59 16.98
C MET A 1 10.02 0.65 16.02
N THR A 2 8.75 0.91 15.74
CA THR A 2 7.97 0.12 14.79
C THR A 2 8.38 0.48 13.37
N ARG A 3 8.59 -0.54 12.54
CA ARG A 3 8.93 -0.40 11.13
C ARG A 3 7.81 -0.96 10.26
N VAL A 4 7.83 -0.61 8.98
CA VAL A 4 6.87 -1.16 8.00
C VAL A 4 6.87 -2.68 8.07
N SER A 5 8.06 -3.32 8.11
CA SER A 5 8.16 -4.79 8.18
C SER A 5 7.44 -5.40 9.38
N ASP A 6 7.42 -4.73 10.51
CA ASP A 6 6.73 -5.23 11.72
C ASP A 6 5.23 -5.30 11.48
N ILE A 7 4.68 -4.28 10.82
CA ILE A 7 3.26 -4.23 10.51
C ILE A 7 2.91 -5.27 9.44
N LEU A 8 3.76 -5.43 8.42
CA LEU A 8 3.56 -6.43 7.38
C LEU A 8 3.55 -7.85 7.96
N THR A 9 4.44 -8.12 8.92
CA THR A 9 4.49 -9.41 9.61
C THR A 9 3.18 -9.67 10.36
N PHE A 10 2.65 -8.66 11.04
CA PHE A 10 1.37 -8.78 11.73
C PHE A 10 0.23 -9.03 10.73
N LEU A 11 0.19 -8.29 9.63
CA LEU A 11 -0.85 -8.44 8.61
C LEU A 11 -0.83 -9.84 8.00
N GLU A 12 0.34 -10.45 7.85
CA GLU A 12 0.46 -11.82 7.35
C GLU A 12 -0.22 -12.83 8.28
N THR A 13 -0.30 -12.54 9.58
CA THR A 13 -0.99 -13.43 10.52
C THR A 13 -2.51 -13.40 10.39
N ILE A 14 -3.08 -12.29 9.91
CA ILE A 14 -4.54 -12.14 9.79
C ILE A 14 -5.03 -12.31 8.35
N ALA A 15 -4.21 -12.01 7.37
CA ALA A 15 -4.56 -12.11 5.95
C ALA A 15 -3.35 -12.64 5.16
N PRO A 16 -3.02 -13.95 5.31
CA PRO A 16 -1.86 -14.53 4.66
C PRO A 16 -1.89 -14.36 3.14
N GLN A 17 -0.76 -14.05 2.55
CA GLN A 17 -0.64 -13.84 1.10
C GLN A 17 -1.05 -15.08 0.31
N ASP A 18 -0.84 -16.27 0.87
CA ASP A 18 -1.22 -17.54 0.24
C ASP A 18 -2.72 -17.66 -0.02
N LEU A 19 -3.55 -16.89 0.67
CA LEU A 19 -5.00 -16.89 0.47
C LEU A 19 -5.45 -16.04 -0.72
N ALA A 20 -4.54 -15.26 -1.32
CA ALA A 20 -4.88 -14.43 -2.47
C ALA A 20 -5.13 -15.30 -3.70
N MET A 21 -6.06 -14.87 -4.56
CA MET A 21 -6.30 -15.50 -5.84
C MET A 21 -5.07 -15.35 -6.75
N ASP A 22 -4.84 -16.31 -7.65
CA ASP A 22 -3.65 -16.33 -8.51
C ASP A 22 -3.53 -15.09 -9.40
N TRP A 23 -4.67 -14.54 -9.83
CA TRP A 23 -4.72 -13.37 -10.70
C TRP A 23 -4.53 -12.06 -9.95
N ASP A 24 -4.54 -12.08 -8.62
CA ASP A 24 -4.57 -10.88 -7.79
C ASP A 24 -3.16 -10.37 -7.47
N ASN A 25 -3.06 -9.07 -7.24
CA ASN A 25 -1.82 -8.43 -6.80
C ASN A 25 -2.02 -7.85 -5.40
N SER A 26 -2.22 -8.72 -4.41
CA SER A 26 -2.29 -8.33 -3.00
C SER A 26 -0.89 -8.22 -2.40
N GLY A 27 -0.78 -7.50 -1.30
CA GLY A 27 0.43 -7.44 -0.50
C GLY A 27 1.10 -6.08 -0.53
N PHE A 28 2.41 -6.10 -0.31
CA PHE A 28 3.21 -4.88 -0.27
C PHE A 28 3.40 -4.34 -1.67
N GLN A 29 2.76 -3.20 -1.94
CA GLN A 29 2.72 -2.63 -3.28
C GLN A 29 3.93 -1.73 -3.56
N LEU A 30 4.36 -0.98 -2.56
CA LEU A 30 5.33 0.09 -2.78
C LEU A 30 5.89 0.55 -1.44
N GLY A 31 7.19 0.83 -1.39
CA GLY A 31 7.78 1.46 -0.22
C GLY A 31 9.05 0.78 0.28
N ASP A 32 9.41 1.09 1.52
CA ASP A 32 10.61 0.59 2.18
C ASP A 32 10.23 -0.16 3.45
N ARG A 33 10.54 -1.46 3.49
CA ARG A 33 10.23 -2.32 4.64
C ARG A 33 10.91 -1.89 5.92
N ASN A 34 12.02 -1.17 5.81
CA ASN A 34 12.82 -0.74 6.97
C ASN A 34 12.42 0.64 7.49
N ALA A 35 11.51 1.34 6.81
CA ALA A 35 11.10 2.68 7.21
C ALA A 35 10.35 2.66 8.54
N PRO A 36 10.61 3.62 9.43
CA PRO A 36 9.86 3.72 10.69
C PRO A 36 8.43 4.19 10.44
N VAL A 37 7.49 3.69 11.26
CA VAL A 37 6.07 4.02 11.15
C VAL A 37 5.54 4.46 12.50
N THR A 38 4.94 5.64 12.55
CA THR A 38 4.20 6.15 13.72
C THR A 38 2.74 6.37 13.42
N ARG A 39 2.39 6.63 12.14
CA ARG A 39 1.01 6.86 11.70
C ARG A 39 0.67 6.00 10.51
N VAL A 40 -0.47 5.33 10.60
CA VAL A 40 -0.99 4.45 9.54
C VAL A 40 -2.36 4.98 9.11
N LEU A 41 -2.54 5.20 7.81
CA LEU A 41 -3.84 5.55 7.24
C LEU A 41 -4.47 4.31 6.63
N VAL A 42 -5.74 4.05 6.97
CA VAL A 42 -6.51 2.95 6.41
C VAL A 42 -7.57 3.51 5.48
N SER A 43 -7.66 2.96 4.28
CA SER A 43 -8.60 3.42 3.26
C SER A 43 -9.08 2.24 2.41
N LEU A 44 -10.22 2.40 1.75
CA LEU A 44 -10.69 1.40 0.80
C LEU A 44 -9.83 1.41 -0.47
N ASP A 45 -9.55 2.58 -0.99
CA ASP A 45 -8.88 2.79 -2.28
C ASP A 45 -7.59 3.60 -2.14
N PRO A 46 -6.55 3.27 -2.93
CA PRO A 46 -5.30 4.01 -2.97
C PRO A 46 -5.33 5.10 -4.05
N PHE A 47 -6.30 6.00 -3.99
CA PHE A 47 -6.41 7.09 -4.96
C PHE A 47 -5.47 8.24 -4.62
N GLU A 48 -5.31 9.14 -5.55
CA GLU A 48 -4.39 10.28 -5.41
C GLU A 48 -4.77 11.18 -4.23
N ASP A 49 -6.06 11.40 -3.98
CA ASP A 49 -6.53 12.18 -2.84
C ASP A 49 -6.23 11.48 -1.51
N THR A 50 -6.32 10.16 -1.45
CA THR A 50 -5.92 9.38 -0.27
C THR A 50 -4.42 9.56 0.01
N ALA A 51 -3.60 9.52 -1.03
CA ALA A 51 -2.17 9.71 -0.89
C ALA A 51 -1.84 11.13 -0.38
N ARG A 52 -2.54 12.14 -0.87
CA ARG A 52 -2.37 13.51 -0.38
C ARG A 52 -2.78 13.66 1.07
N GLU A 53 -3.89 13.06 1.46
CA GLU A 53 -4.35 13.07 2.86
C GLU A 53 -3.32 12.44 3.78
N ALA A 54 -2.77 11.29 3.37
CA ALA A 54 -1.71 10.61 4.14
C ALA A 54 -0.49 11.51 4.29
N ALA A 55 -0.06 12.16 3.21
CA ALA A 55 1.09 13.05 3.23
C ALA A 55 0.86 14.25 4.15
N GLU A 56 -0.32 14.86 4.11
CA GLU A 56 -0.67 16.01 4.95
C GLU A 56 -0.73 15.64 6.42
N TRP A 57 -1.26 14.45 6.73
CA TRP A 57 -1.35 13.96 8.12
C TRP A 57 -0.01 13.45 8.65
N GLY A 58 0.94 13.16 7.78
CA GLY A 58 2.23 12.62 8.17
C GLY A 58 2.24 11.12 8.36
N ALA A 59 1.38 10.39 7.66
CA ALA A 59 1.40 8.92 7.67
C ALA A 59 2.60 8.40 6.90
N GLU A 60 3.20 7.32 7.38
CA GLU A 60 4.30 6.65 6.70
C GLU A 60 3.87 5.34 6.04
N LEU A 61 2.65 4.87 6.32
CA LEU A 61 2.11 3.65 5.75
C LEU A 61 0.62 3.82 5.48
N ILE A 62 0.18 3.37 4.31
CA ILE A 62 -1.23 3.29 3.95
C ILE A 62 -1.60 1.82 3.79
N LEU A 63 -2.72 1.41 4.39
CA LEU A 63 -3.31 0.09 4.21
C LEU A 63 -4.62 0.27 3.44
N THR A 64 -4.74 -0.42 2.30
CA THR A 64 -5.96 -0.37 1.49
C THR A 64 -6.51 -1.77 1.22
N HIS A 65 -7.78 -1.84 0.83
CA HIS A 65 -8.38 -3.09 0.34
C HIS A 65 -8.07 -3.30 -1.14
N HIS A 66 -8.25 -2.28 -1.96
CA HIS A 66 -7.97 -2.36 -3.38
C HIS A 66 -6.50 -2.04 -3.66
N PRO A 67 -5.80 -2.85 -4.51
CA PRO A 67 -4.40 -2.60 -4.82
C PRO A 67 -4.24 -1.38 -5.75
N LEU A 68 -3.10 -0.70 -5.62
CA LEU A 68 -2.74 0.39 -6.52
C LEU A 68 -2.35 -0.17 -7.89
N PHE A 69 -1.53 -1.23 -7.89
CA PHE A 69 -1.07 -1.89 -9.10
C PHE A 69 -1.89 -3.16 -9.35
N PHE A 70 -3.15 -2.98 -9.74
CA PHE A 70 -4.01 -4.13 -10.05
C PHE A 70 -3.44 -4.90 -11.24
N ASP A 71 -3.06 -4.18 -12.29
CA ASP A 71 -2.36 -4.73 -13.45
C ASP A 71 -0.87 -4.37 -13.38
N PRO A 72 0.03 -5.19 -13.97
CA PRO A 72 1.44 -4.83 -14.07
C PRO A 72 1.62 -3.48 -14.76
N ILE A 73 2.45 -2.62 -14.19
CA ILE A 73 2.74 -1.31 -14.77
C ILE A 73 4.05 -1.36 -15.54
N LYS A 74 4.12 -0.56 -16.60
CA LYS A 74 5.32 -0.45 -17.44
C LYS A 74 6.07 0.86 -17.21
N SER A 75 5.40 1.83 -16.62
CA SER A 75 5.99 3.14 -16.35
C SER A 75 5.30 3.81 -15.17
N ILE A 76 6.03 4.72 -14.53
CA ILE A 76 5.53 5.53 -13.43
C ILE A 76 5.74 6.99 -13.81
N THR A 77 4.69 7.63 -14.33
CA THR A 77 4.75 9.02 -14.81
C THR A 77 3.54 9.80 -14.30
N GLU A 78 3.55 11.10 -14.53
CA GLU A 78 2.43 11.99 -14.19
C GLU A 78 1.25 11.84 -15.13
N GLU A 79 1.39 11.05 -16.21
CA GLU A 79 0.38 10.93 -17.25
C GLU A 79 -0.83 10.08 -16.83
N THR A 80 -0.67 9.22 -15.82
CA THR A 80 -1.75 8.36 -15.31
C THR A 80 -2.01 8.65 -13.83
N ALA A 81 -3.24 8.35 -13.40
CA ALA A 81 -3.59 8.50 -11.98
C ALA A 81 -2.74 7.58 -11.10
N VAL A 82 -2.51 6.34 -11.53
CA VAL A 82 -1.66 5.38 -10.80
C VAL A 82 -0.23 5.90 -10.71
N GLY A 83 0.31 6.42 -11.81
CA GLY A 83 1.66 6.97 -11.83
C GLY A 83 1.81 8.19 -10.92
N ARG A 84 0.84 9.10 -10.93
CA ARG A 84 0.86 10.26 -10.03
C ARG A 84 0.80 9.85 -8.58
N THR A 85 -0.05 8.89 -8.24
CA THR A 85 -0.17 8.38 -6.88
C THR A 85 1.14 7.73 -6.43
N ALA A 86 1.71 6.84 -7.24
CA ALA A 86 2.96 6.17 -6.93
C ALA A 86 4.10 7.18 -6.70
N ARG A 87 4.21 8.18 -7.58
CA ARG A 87 5.23 9.21 -7.46
C ARG A 87 5.10 10.02 -6.16
N LEU A 88 3.87 10.38 -5.81
CA LEU A 88 3.60 11.11 -4.57
C LEU A 88 4.02 10.29 -3.35
N LEU A 89 3.65 9.01 -3.29
CA LEU A 89 4.01 8.13 -2.20
C LEU A 89 5.52 7.99 -2.07
N ILE A 90 6.21 7.80 -3.19
CA ILE A 90 7.67 7.66 -3.20
C ILE A 90 8.32 8.96 -2.71
N GLN A 91 7.89 10.10 -3.20
CA GLN A 91 8.46 11.41 -2.81
C GLN A 91 8.25 11.70 -1.33
N LYS A 92 7.14 11.29 -0.76
CA LYS A 92 6.82 11.53 0.65
C LYS A 92 7.27 10.42 1.59
N GLY A 93 7.90 9.37 1.05
CA GLY A 93 8.38 8.27 1.86
C GLY A 93 7.27 7.45 2.49
N ILE A 94 6.14 7.31 1.81
CA ILE A 94 4.97 6.58 2.30
C ILE A 94 4.92 5.21 1.63
N SER A 95 4.79 4.16 2.45
CA SER A 95 4.64 2.79 1.97
C SER A 95 3.16 2.43 1.84
N LEU A 96 2.84 1.48 0.96
CA LEU A 96 1.47 1.04 0.69
C LEU A 96 1.38 -0.48 0.70
N TRP A 97 0.44 -1.01 1.47
CA TRP A 97 0.06 -2.42 1.48
C TRP A 97 -1.43 -2.53 1.16
N SER A 98 -1.79 -3.54 0.37
CA SER A 98 -3.18 -3.78 0.00
C SER A 98 -3.57 -5.23 0.30
N GLY A 99 -4.64 -5.39 1.08
CA GLY A 99 -5.24 -6.70 1.34
C GLY A 99 -6.51 -6.82 0.52
N HIS A 100 -6.47 -7.60 -0.55
CA HIS A 100 -7.59 -7.76 -1.49
C HIS A 100 -8.24 -9.14 -1.33
N THR A 101 -7.99 -10.06 -2.25
CA THR A 101 -8.65 -11.38 -2.15
C THR A 101 -8.14 -12.20 -0.97
N ASN A 102 -6.89 -12.01 -0.52
CA ASN A 102 -6.40 -12.66 0.68
C ASN A 102 -7.18 -12.21 1.92
N LEU A 103 -7.54 -10.94 2.01
CA LEU A 103 -8.34 -10.42 3.12
C LEU A 103 -9.78 -10.92 3.04
N ASP A 104 -10.35 -11.01 1.83
CA ASP A 104 -11.71 -11.51 1.62
C ASP A 104 -11.85 -12.98 2.06
N VAL A 105 -10.81 -13.79 1.87
CA VAL A 105 -10.82 -15.21 2.23
C VAL A 105 -10.53 -15.42 3.71
N ALA A 106 -9.74 -14.54 4.30
CA ALA A 106 -9.33 -14.67 5.70
C ALA A 106 -10.48 -14.59 6.71
#